data_00da9f5cc0e7c826f0140750a4a7e827
#
_entry.id   00da9f5cc0e7c826f0140750a4a7e827
#
_cell.length_a   1.000
_cell.length_b   1.000
_cell.length_c   1.000
_cell.angle_alpha   90.00
_cell.angle_beta   90.00
_cell.angle_gamma   90.00
#
_symmetry.space_group_name_H-M   'P 1'
#
loop_
_entity.id
_entity.type
_entity.pdbx_description
1 polymer ?
#
loop_
_entity_poly.entity_id
_entity_poly.type
_entity_poly.pdbx_seq_one_letter_code
_entity_poly.pdbx_strand_id
1 'polypeptide(L)'
;METIAIRNIVELVSINKKAKEHLAKIKSEFVLTFEELYILVYVYKGERDCYNVKDIVKQSKFKPYYISKAIQSLKDKGLIAKKRNEKDERTVAIQVSKAQHKKIKNLLMDIEAEIL
;
A
#
# COMPACT_ATOMS: atom_id res chain seq x y z
N MET A 1 -1.76 2.70 -18.35
CA MET A 1 -1.98 1.63 -17.35
C MET A 1 -1.23 0.38 -17.79
N GLU A 2 -0.37 -0.08 -16.93
CA GLU A 2 0.38 -1.30 -17.22
C GLU A 2 -0.50 -2.53 -17.02
N THR A 3 -0.52 -3.39 -18.02
CA THR A 3 -1.24 -4.67 -17.93
C THR A 3 -0.22 -5.78 -17.82
N ILE A 4 -0.31 -6.57 -16.74
CA ILE A 4 0.51 -7.76 -16.59
C ILE A 4 -0.17 -8.89 -17.34
N ALA A 5 0.49 -9.37 -18.40
CA ALA A 5 -0.04 -10.47 -19.19
C ALA A 5 0.48 -11.80 -18.63
N ILE A 6 -0.42 -12.60 -18.07
CA ILE A 6 -0.12 -13.96 -17.62
C ILE A 6 -0.72 -14.89 -18.67
N ARG A 7 0.15 -15.62 -19.39
CA ARG A 7 -0.24 -16.34 -20.60
C ARG A 7 -0.61 -17.79 -20.38
N ASN A 8 -0.16 -18.40 -19.30
CA ASN A 8 -0.43 -19.81 -19.02
C ASN A 8 -0.32 -20.12 -17.53
N ILE A 9 -0.72 -21.31 -17.15
CA ILE A 9 -0.75 -21.76 -15.75
C ILE A 9 0.65 -21.87 -15.15
N VAL A 10 1.62 -22.33 -15.92
CA VAL A 10 3.02 -22.43 -15.43
C VAL A 10 3.55 -21.06 -15.06
N GLU A 11 3.30 -20.07 -15.91
CA GLU A 11 3.71 -18.70 -15.68
C GLU A 11 3.02 -18.12 -14.45
N LEU A 12 1.72 -18.34 -14.30
CA LEU A 12 0.96 -17.89 -13.14
C LEU A 12 1.54 -18.44 -11.83
N VAL A 13 1.81 -19.73 -11.79
CA VAL A 13 2.37 -20.38 -10.59
C VAL A 13 3.76 -19.83 -10.27
N SER A 14 4.60 -19.65 -11.27
CA SER A 14 5.96 -19.13 -11.12
C SER A 14 5.95 -17.69 -10.61
N ILE A 15 5.12 -16.83 -11.19
CA ILE A 15 4.99 -15.43 -10.78
C ILE A 15 4.48 -15.36 -9.34
N ASN A 16 3.47 -16.12 -9.00
CA ASN A 16 2.90 -16.10 -7.65
C ASN A 16 3.91 -16.57 -6.61
N LYS A 17 4.65 -17.64 -6.92
CA LYS A 17 5.69 -18.15 -6.01
C LYS A 17 6.76 -17.09 -5.77
N LYS A 18 7.25 -16.47 -6.83
CA LYS A 18 8.29 -15.43 -6.72
C LYS A 18 7.79 -14.20 -5.98
N ALA A 19 6.57 -13.76 -6.27
CA ALA A 19 5.95 -12.64 -5.56
C ALA A 19 5.84 -12.91 -4.06
N LYS A 20 5.41 -14.11 -3.67
CA LYS A 20 5.32 -14.48 -2.25
C LYS A 20 6.68 -14.48 -1.56
N GLU A 21 7.73 -14.94 -2.24
CA GLU A 21 9.09 -14.93 -1.70
C GLU A 21 9.56 -13.49 -1.44
N HIS A 22 9.33 -12.59 -2.39
CA HIS A 22 9.68 -11.18 -2.25
C HIS A 22 8.87 -10.51 -1.14
N LEU A 23 7.57 -10.78 -1.08
CA LEU A 23 6.70 -10.21 -0.04
C LEU A 23 7.09 -10.68 1.36
N ALA A 24 7.52 -11.93 1.50
CA ALA A 24 8.01 -12.45 2.77
C ALA A 24 9.28 -11.72 3.22
N LYS A 25 10.19 -11.44 2.30
CA LYS A 25 11.40 -10.65 2.59
C LYS A 25 11.05 -9.21 2.99
N ILE A 26 10.13 -8.59 2.28
CA ILE A 26 9.68 -7.22 2.60
C ILE A 26 9.09 -7.20 4.01
N LYS A 27 8.27 -8.18 4.36
CA LYS A 27 7.70 -8.28 5.70
C LYS A 27 8.77 -8.45 6.77
N SER A 28 9.76 -9.30 6.51
CA SER A 28 10.84 -9.58 7.45
C SER A 28 11.78 -8.39 7.63
N GLU A 29 12.22 -7.76 6.54
CA GLU A 29 13.25 -6.72 6.57
C GLU A 29 12.70 -5.31 6.77
N PHE A 30 11.52 -5.03 6.24
CA PHE A 30 10.91 -3.69 6.31
C PHE A 30 9.70 -3.62 7.23
N VAL A 31 9.26 -4.75 7.77
CA VAL A 31 8.10 -4.85 8.68
C VAL A 31 6.83 -4.28 8.03
N LEU A 32 6.60 -4.64 6.77
CA LEU A 32 5.42 -4.21 6.00
C LEU A 32 4.62 -5.43 5.54
N THR A 33 3.32 -5.42 5.85
CA THR A 33 2.39 -6.40 5.29
C THR A 33 2.06 -6.04 3.84
N PHE A 34 1.44 -6.96 3.11
CA PHE A 34 1.04 -6.69 1.74
C PHE A 34 0.00 -5.56 1.68
N GLU A 35 -0.94 -5.52 2.62
CA GLU A 35 -1.94 -4.47 2.69
C GLU A 35 -1.30 -3.09 2.91
N GLU A 36 -0.30 -3.01 3.79
CA GLU A 36 0.45 -1.78 4.00
C GLU A 36 1.19 -1.35 2.73
N LEU A 37 1.85 -2.30 2.08
CA LEU A 37 2.57 -2.04 0.83
C LEU A 37 1.62 -1.57 -0.28
N TYR A 38 0.43 -2.18 -0.37
CA TYR A 38 -0.60 -1.79 -1.33
C TYR A 38 -1.00 -0.32 -1.13
N ILE A 39 -1.24 0.09 0.12
CA ILE A 39 -1.60 1.47 0.44
C ILE A 39 -0.47 2.43 0.06
N LEU A 40 0.77 2.09 0.38
CA LEU A 40 1.91 2.93 0.03
C LEU A 40 2.05 3.12 -1.48
N VAL A 41 1.87 2.06 -2.25
CA VAL A 41 1.89 2.13 -3.72
C VAL A 41 0.71 2.95 -4.24
N TYR A 42 -0.47 2.79 -3.66
CA TYR A 42 -1.66 3.54 -4.02
C TYR A 42 -1.42 5.05 -3.84
N VAL A 43 -0.86 5.43 -2.70
CA VAL A 43 -0.51 6.83 -2.40
C VAL A 43 0.58 7.34 -3.34
N TYR A 44 1.60 6.55 -3.57
CA TYR A 44 2.71 6.92 -4.46
C TYR A 44 2.23 7.20 -5.89
N LYS A 45 1.37 6.33 -6.41
CA LYS A 45 0.81 6.51 -7.76
C LYS A 45 -0.18 7.67 -7.84
N GLY A 46 -0.91 7.92 -6.76
CA GLY A 46 -1.95 8.93 -6.74
C GLY A 46 -1.43 10.36 -6.73
N GLU A 47 -0.28 10.61 -6.13
CA GLU A 47 0.36 11.93 -6.03
C GLU A 47 -0.59 13.01 -5.49
N ARG A 48 -1.51 12.64 -4.57
CA ARG A 48 -2.47 13.55 -3.96
C ARG A 48 -2.19 13.69 -2.47
N ASP A 49 -2.77 14.73 -1.85
CA ASP A 49 -2.63 14.99 -0.42
C ASP A 49 -3.66 14.24 0.42
N CYS A 50 -4.76 13.82 -0.19
CA CYS A 50 -5.87 13.20 0.52
C CYS A 50 -6.46 12.05 -0.30
N TYR A 51 -6.79 10.94 0.39
CA TYR A 51 -7.34 9.74 -0.22
C TYR A 51 -8.49 9.22 0.63
N ASN A 52 -9.60 8.87 -0.02
CA ASN A 52 -10.75 8.29 0.66
C ASN A 52 -10.50 6.78 0.88
N VAL A 53 -10.63 6.34 2.12
CA VAL A 53 -10.42 4.93 2.48
C VAL A 53 -11.41 4.01 1.75
N LYS A 54 -12.63 4.47 1.50
CA LYS A 54 -13.63 3.68 0.74
C LYS A 54 -13.12 3.29 -0.63
N ASP A 55 -12.41 4.20 -1.30
CA ASP A 55 -11.87 3.94 -2.64
C ASP A 55 -10.77 2.88 -2.57
N ILE A 56 -9.94 2.93 -1.54
CA ILE A 56 -8.87 1.95 -1.35
C ILE A 56 -9.47 0.55 -1.10
N VAL A 57 -10.48 0.46 -0.24
CA VAL A 57 -11.16 -0.80 0.04
C VAL A 57 -11.79 -1.36 -1.24
N LYS A 58 -12.48 -0.51 -2.00
CA LYS A 58 -13.17 -0.91 -3.23
C LYS A 58 -12.19 -1.42 -4.28
N GLN A 59 -11.10 -0.70 -4.51
CA GLN A 59 -10.12 -1.07 -5.54
C GLN A 59 -9.26 -2.26 -5.15
N SER A 60 -8.86 -2.35 -3.88
CA SER A 60 -8.02 -3.44 -3.40
C SER A 60 -8.78 -4.76 -3.26
N LYS A 61 -10.08 -4.70 -3.03
CA LYS A 61 -10.94 -5.84 -2.70
C LYS A 61 -10.54 -6.52 -1.38
N PHE A 62 -9.69 -5.87 -0.58
CA PHE A 62 -9.39 -6.33 0.77
C PHE A 62 -10.56 -6.05 1.69
N LYS A 63 -10.69 -6.86 2.75
CA LYS A 63 -11.71 -6.60 3.76
C LYS A 63 -11.40 -5.29 4.50
N PRO A 64 -12.41 -4.49 4.84
CA PRO A 64 -12.20 -3.21 5.54
C PRO A 64 -11.35 -3.31 6.80
N TYR A 65 -11.48 -4.40 7.54
CA TYR A 65 -10.69 -4.66 8.75
C TYR A 65 -9.17 -4.61 8.47
N TYR A 66 -8.74 -5.28 7.40
CA TYR A 66 -7.31 -5.33 7.07
C TYR A 66 -6.78 -3.98 6.61
N ILE A 67 -7.61 -3.22 5.88
CA ILE A 67 -7.24 -1.87 5.46
C ILE A 67 -7.14 -0.93 6.66
N SER A 68 -8.11 -0.99 7.58
CA SER A 68 -8.08 -0.17 8.79
C SER A 68 -6.85 -0.47 9.66
N LYS A 69 -6.51 -1.74 9.80
CA LYS A 69 -5.33 -2.17 10.55
C LYS A 69 -4.03 -1.68 9.89
N ALA A 70 -3.96 -1.78 8.57
CA ALA A 70 -2.80 -1.31 7.81
C ALA A 70 -2.64 0.21 7.92
N ILE A 71 -3.72 0.96 7.83
CA ILE A 71 -3.71 2.43 7.97
C ILE A 71 -3.20 2.82 9.36
N GLN A 72 -3.67 2.16 10.40
CA GLN A 72 -3.22 2.44 11.76
C GLN A 72 -1.71 2.19 11.91
N SER A 73 -1.23 1.09 11.37
CA SER A 73 0.20 0.76 11.38
C SER A 73 1.04 1.80 10.64
N LEU A 74 0.61 2.20 9.44
CA LEU A 74 1.32 3.22 8.64
C LEU A 74 1.31 4.58 9.32
N LYS A 75 0.21 4.92 9.99
CA LYS A 75 0.12 6.14 10.81
C LYS A 75 1.13 6.09 11.96
N ASP A 76 1.21 4.98 12.66
CA ASP A 76 2.14 4.80 13.77
C ASP A 76 3.60 4.89 13.30
N LYS A 77 3.87 4.50 12.07
CA LYS A 77 5.20 4.64 11.44
C LYS A 77 5.49 6.06 10.94
N GLY A 78 4.51 6.96 11.02
CA GLY A 78 4.68 8.35 10.58
C GLY A 78 4.63 8.55 9.07
N LEU A 79 4.17 7.57 8.31
CA LEU A 79 4.13 7.63 6.85
C LEU A 79 2.87 8.28 6.29
N ILE A 80 1.80 8.26 7.05
CA ILE A 80 0.52 8.87 6.68
C ILE A 80 -0.13 9.48 7.91
N ALA A 81 -1.14 10.31 7.69
CA ALA A 81 -2.03 10.80 8.73
C ALA A 81 -3.45 10.34 8.43
N LYS A 82 -4.27 10.23 9.47
CA LYS A 82 -5.65 9.79 9.37
C LYS A 82 -6.55 10.96 9.71
N LYS A 83 -7.54 11.22 8.87
CA LYS A 83 -8.50 12.31 9.07
C LYS A 83 -9.91 11.79 8.90
N ARG A 84 -10.81 12.19 9.81
CA ARG A 84 -12.23 11.96 9.63
C ARG A 84 -12.80 13.05 8.74
N ASN A 85 -13.73 12.68 7.87
CA ASN A 85 -14.41 13.64 7.03
C ASN A 85 -15.41 14.42 7.90
N GLU A 86 -15.30 15.74 7.92
CA GLU A 86 -16.16 16.61 8.72
C GLU A 86 -17.64 16.51 8.33
N LYS A 87 -17.94 16.19 7.07
CA LYS A 87 -19.31 16.07 6.54
C LYS A 87 -19.92 14.71 6.80
N ASP A 88 -19.11 13.69 6.99
CA ASP A 88 -19.57 12.34 7.25
C ASP A 88 -18.57 11.63 8.16
N GLU A 89 -18.92 11.53 9.43
CA GLU A 89 -18.07 10.90 10.46
C GLU A 89 -17.76 9.41 10.17
N ARG A 90 -18.53 8.81 9.24
CA ARG A 90 -18.33 7.42 8.84
C ARG A 90 -17.21 7.26 7.82
N THR A 91 -16.82 8.34 7.15
CA THR A 91 -15.75 8.29 6.16
C THR A 91 -14.44 8.74 6.75
N VAL A 92 -13.45 7.89 6.56
CA VAL A 92 -12.08 8.16 6.97
C VAL A 92 -11.25 8.46 5.74
N ALA A 93 -10.41 9.48 5.82
CA ALA A 93 -9.48 9.86 4.77
C ALA A 93 -8.06 9.69 5.26
N ILE A 94 -7.17 9.38 4.33
CA ILE A 94 -5.74 9.39 4.56
C ILE A 94 -5.21 10.72 4.07
N GLN A 95 -4.44 11.41 4.90
CA GLN A 95 -3.72 12.61 4.51
C GLN A 95 -2.24 12.31 4.41
N VAL A 96 -1.59 12.86 3.38
CA VAL A 96 -0.17 12.65 3.13
C VAL A 96 0.47 13.99 2.83
N SER A 97 1.35 14.44 3.71
CA SER A 97 2.11 15.68 3.51
C SER A 97 3.21 15.48 2.47
N LYS A 98 3.78 16.57 2.00
CA LYS A 98 4.93 16.53 1.07
C LYS A 98 6.10 15.75 1.66
N ALA A 99 6.37 15.96 2.96
CA ALA A 99 7.42 15.23 3.66
C ALA A 99 7.12 13.73 3.72
N GLN A 100 5.86 13.35 3.96
CA GLN A 100 5.43 11.95 3.98
C GLN A 100 5.51 11.32 2.60
N HIS A 101 5.11 12.04 1.55
CA HIS A 101 5.27 11.55 0.16
C HIS A 101 6.73 11.24 -0.14
N LYS A 102 7.64 12.10 0.29
CA LYS A 102 9.07 11.87 0.10
C LYS A 102 9.56 10.63 0.86
N LYS A 103 9.13 10.47 2.10
CA LYS A 103 9.47 9.28 2.91
C LYS A 103 8.96 8.00 2.26
N ILE A 104 7.73 8.02 1.77
CA ILE A 104 7.13 6.86 1.09
C ILE A 104 7.92 6.51 -0.17
N LYS A 105 8.23 7.51 -0.99
CA LYS A 105 9.04 7.31 -2.20
C LYS A 105 10.39 6.68 -1.87
N ASN A 106 11.10 7.23 -0.88
CA ASN A 106 12.40 6.72 -0.48
C ASN A 106 12.30 5.28 0.04
N LEU A 107 11.27 4.98 0.84
CA LEU A 107 11.04 3.63 1.35
C LEU A 107 10.81 2.64 0.20
N LEU A 108 9.97 2.99 -0.77
CA LEU A 108 9.71 2.11 -1.92
C LEU A 108 10.96 1.89 -2.76
N MET A 109 11.79 2.92 -2.92
CA MET A 109 13.07 2.81 -3.64
C MET A 109 14.05 1.90 -2.90
N ASP A 110 14.11 2.00 -1.57
CA ASP A 110 14.96 1.13 -0.75
C ASP A 110 14.52 -0.32 -0.87
N ILE A 111 13.21 -0.58 -0.84
CA ILE A 111 12.66 -1.93 -1.02
C ILE A 111 13.05 -2.50 -2.38
N GLU A 112 12.88 -1.71 -3.44
CA GLU A 112 13.26 -2.12 -4.79
C GLU A 112 14.74 -2.48 -4.86
N ALA A 113 15.61 -1.64 -4.28
CA ALA A 113 17.05 -1.85 -4.32
C ALA A 113 17.49 -3.12 -3.57
N GLU A 114 16.84 -3.44 -2.45
CA GLU A 114 17.23 -4.58 -1.62
C GLU A 114 16.57 -5.90 -2.03
N ILE A 115 15.32 -5.83 -2.50
CA ILE A 115 14.49 -7.03 -2.72
C ILE A 115 14.41 -7.40 -4.20
N LEU A 116 14.33 -6.42 -5.06
CA LEU A 116 14.20 -6.62 -6.49
C LEU A 116 15.52 -6.34 -7.21
#